data_96d87241a2d302f75e5d579b4ae0ecd9
#
_entry.id   96d87241a2d302f75e5d579b4ae0ecd9
#
_cell.length_a   1.000
_cell.length_b   1.000
_cell.length_c   1.000
_cell.angle_alpha   90.00
_cell.angle_beta   90.00
_cell.angle_gamma   90.00
#
_symmetry.space_group_name_H-M   'P 1'
#
loop_
_entity.id
_entity.type
_entity.pdbx_description
1 polymer ?
#
loop_
_entity_poly.entity_id
_entity_poly.type
_entity_poly.pdbx_seq_one_letter_code
_entity_poly.pdbx_strand_id
1 'polypeptide(L)'
;LQAMPPVRRIGNLGLSFLIKAASGYWNIFDPTNGFTAIKNETLALVNFNKLHKRYYFETSMIAELYFCNAVIFDVPMKAKYGDEVSGLSSTKTLFEFPPKLLVTFMRRILLKYFLFDFNVGTLYLITGIPIFLYGFIFGLLKYEEYDKLGIGAPTGTVILPTLLIILGFQLLLAGLAFDV
;
A
#
# COMPACT_ATOMS: atom_id res chain seq x y z
N LEU A 1 28.45 -9.63 4.37
CA LEU A 1 27.26 -9.45 3.50
C LEU A 1 27.62 -9.96 2.12
N GLN A 2 27.41 -11.26 1.86
CA GLN A 2 27.44 -11.78 0.49
C GLN A 2 26.42 -11.00 -0.33
N ALA A 3 26.85 -10.43 -1.45
CA ALA A 3 26.10 -9.48 -2.21
C ALA A 3 24.84 -10.13 -2.80
N MET A 4 23.69 -9.85 -2.22
CA MET A 4 22.39 -10.21 -2.80
C MET A 4 22.31 -9.58 -4.21
N PRO A 5 21.89 -10.31 -5.24
CA PRO A 5 21.75 -9.77 -6.59
C PRO A 5 20.92 -8.49 -6.60
N PRO A 6 21.29 -7.44 -7.34
CA PRO A 6 20.65 -6.11 -7.26
C PRO A 6 19.17 -6.16 -7.57
N VAL A 7 18.73 -7.01 -8.51
CA VAL A 7 17.32 -7.21 -8.84
C VAL A 7 16.51 -7.74 -7.65
N ARG A 8 17.06 -8.70 -6.90
CA ARG A 8 16.42 -9.23 -5.68
C ARG A 8 16.35 -8.19 -4.57
N ARG A 9 17.38 -7.34 -4.46
CA ARG A 9 17.39 -6.25 -3.47
C ARG A 9 16.31 -5.21 -3.76
N ILE A 10 16.17 -4.78 -5.02
CA ILE A 10 15.12 -3.84 -5.44
C ILE A 10 13.73 -4.46 -5.24
N GLY A 11 13.56 -5.73 -5.61
CA GLY A 11 12.30 -6.45 -5.40
C GLY A 11 11.89 -6.52 -3.93
N ASN A 12 12.85 -6.82 -3.03
CA ASN A 12 12.59 -6.86 -1.60
C ASN A 12 12.24 -5.48 -1.03
N LEU A 13 12.92 -4.41 -1.49
CA LEU A 13 12.59 -3.04 -1.07
C LEU A 13 11.18 -2.64 -1.50
N GLY A 14 10.81 -2.92 -2.75
CA GLY A 14 9.47 -2.65 -3.26
C GLY A 14 8.40 -3.45 -2.51
N LEU A 15 8.65 -4.75 -2.28
CA LEU A 15 7.73 -5.59 -1.52
C LEU A 15 7.58 -5.11 -0.07
N SER A 16 8.68 -4.77 0.60
CA SER A 16 8.65 -4.22 1.96
C SER A 16 7.84 -2.93 2.03
N PHE A 17 8.02 -2.02 1.07
CA PHE A 17 7.24 -0.79 0.98
C PHE A 17 5.74 -1.07 0.82
N LEU A 18 5.38 -1.98 -0.10
CA LEU A 18 3.97 -2.36 -0.32
C LEU A 18 3.34 -3.03 0.90
N ILE A 19 4.09 -3.86 1.63
CA ILE A 19 3.60 -4.48 2.86
C ILE A 19 3.38 -3.43 3.95
N LYS A 20 4.30 -2.48 4.12
CA LYS A 20 4.14 -1.37 5.06
C LYS A 20 2.90 -0.53 4.73
N ALA A 21 2.74 -0.17 3.46
CA ALA A 21 1.54 0.53 3.00
C ALA A 21 0.26 -0.27 3.22
N ALA A 22 0.27 -1.58 2.96
CA ALA A 22 -0.90 -2.42 3.14
C ALA A 22 -1.24 -2.67 4.62
N SER A 23 -0.23 -2.84 5.48
CA SER A 23 -0.41 -3.13 6.90
C SER A 23 -0.61 -1.88 7.77
N GLY A 24 -0.09 -0.71 7.35
CA GLY A 24 -0.10 0.52 8.14
C GLY A 24 1.05 0.68 9.15
N TYR A 25 1.94 -0.30 9.23
CA TYR A 25 3.13 -0.24 10.10
C TYR A 25 4.35 0.23 9.32
N TRP A 26 4.54 1.53 9.25
CA TRP A 26 5.67 2.14 8.57
C TRP A 26 7.01 2.03 9.32
N ASN A 27 6.94 1.85 10.64
CA ASN A 27 8.09 1.76 11.54
C ASN A 27 8.79 0.40 11.53
N ILE A 28 8.23 -0.67 10.94
CA ILE A 28 8.83 -2.00 10.89
C ILE A 28 9.95 -2.01 9.83
N PHE A 29 11.14 -2.51 10.19
CA PHE A 29 12.26 -2.58 9.26
C PHE A 29 12.06 -3.67 8.19
N ASP A 30 11.80 -4.90 8.62
CA ASP A 30 11.57 -6.06 7.73
C ASP A 30 10.25 -6.76 8.03
N PRO A 31 9.16 -6.37 7.36
CA PRO A 31 7.84 -6.96 7.59
C PRO A 31 7.71 -8.40 7.05
N THR A 32 8.73 -8.94 6.39
CA THR A 32 8.75 -10.32 5.88
C THR A 32 9.51 -11.28 6.79
N ASN A 33 10.01 -10.79 7.90
CA ASN A 33 10.74 -11.62 8.86
C ASN A 33 9.79 -12.58 9.60
N GLY A 34 10.06 -13.88 9.50
CA GLY A 34 9.27 -14.93 10.17
C GLY A 34 9.55 -15.08 11.67
N PHE A 35 10.58 -14.42 12.21
CA PHE A 35 10.88 -14.47 13.66
C PHE A 35 10.05 -13.43 14.40
N THR A 36 8.90 -13.84 14.90
CA THR A 36 7.96 -12.98 15.60
C THR A 36 7.61 -13.53 16.96
N ALA A 37 7.44 -12.64 17.95
CA ALA A 37 6.90 -12.95 19.26
C ALA A 37 5.70 -12.06 19.54
N ILE A 38 4.60 -12.64 19.99
CA ILE A 38 3.34 -11.94 20.24
C ILE A 38 2.88 -12.24 21.67
N LYS A 39 2.43 -11.21 22.38
CA LYS A 39 1.84 -11.40 23.71
C LYS A 39 0.52 -12.16 23.60
N ASN A 40 0.25 -13.06 24.54
CA ASN A 40 -0.97 -13.87 24.53
C ASN A 40 -2.25 -13.04 24.53
N GLU A 41 -2.26 -11.92 25.24
CA GLU A 41 -3.39 -10.99 25.29
C GLU A 41 -3.68 -10.40 23.90
N THR A 42 -2.66 -9.98 23.18
CA THR A 42 -2.78 -9.44 21.81
C THR A 42 -3.21 -10.56 20.85
N LEU A 43 -2.64 -11.76 20.99
CA LEU A 43 -2.98 -12.90 20.15
C LEU A 43 -4.47 -13.28 20.26
N ALA A 44 -5.05 -13.16 21.47
CA ALA A 44 -6.47 -13.42 21.69
C ALA A 44 -7.41 -12.47 20.94
N LEU A 45 -6.92 -11.29 20.55
CA LEU A 45 -7.70 -10.29 19.79
C LEU A 45 -7.61 -10.49 18.26
N VAL A 46 -6.64 -11.28 17.79
CA VAL A 46 -6.40 -11.50 16.36
C VAL A 46 -7.48 -12.38 15.75
N ASN A 47 -8.02 -11.95 14.60
CA ASN A 47 -8.99 -12.74 13.86
C ASN A 47 -8.29 -13.80 12.99
N PHE A 48 -8.12 -15.01 13.53
CA PHE A 48 -7.44 -16.11 12.85
C PHE A 48 -8.09 -16.52 11.52
N ASN A 49 -9.39 -16.28 11.33
CA ASN A 49 -10.08 -16.62 10.09
C ASN A 49 -9.64 -15.73 8.90
N LYS A 50 -8.98 -14.61 9.18
CA LYS A 50 -8.46 -13.68 8.17
C LYS A 50 -6.99 -13.86 7.88
N LEU A 51 -6.33 -14.76 8.60
CA LEU A 51 -4.92 -15.08 8.37
C LEU A 51 -4.77 -15.96 7.13
N HIS A 52 -3.88 -15.53 6.26
CA HIS A 52 -3.49 -16.34 5.13
C HIS A 52 -2.49 -17.42 5.54
N LYS A 53 -2.40 -18.47 4.73
CA LYS A 53 -1.44 -19.56 4.94
C LYS A 53 -0.18 -19.32 4.09
N ARG A 54 0.90 -20.03 4.42
CA ARG A 54 2.19 -19.99 3.73
C ARG A 54 2.82 -18.58 3.73
N TYR A 55 3.48 -18.20 2.65
CA TYR A 55 4.31 -17.00 2.53
C TYR A 55 3.61 -15.65 2.75
N TYR A 56 2.28 -15.61 2.71
CA TYR A 56 1.52 -14.39 3.02
C TYR A 56 1.06 -14.33 4.49
N PHE A 57 1.44 -15.32 5.29
CA PHE A 57 1.04 -15.42 6.70
C PHE A 57 1.53 -14.21 7.50
N GLU A 58 2.82 -13.90 7.42
CA GLU A 58 3.45 -12.81 8.16
C GLU A 58 2.78 -11.46 7.83
N THR A 59 2.59 -11.19 6.55
CA THR A 59 1.91 -9.97 6.09
C THR A 59 0.48 -9.86 6.60
N SER A 60 -0.29 -10.95 6.55
CA SER A 60 -1.66 -10.96 7.04
C SER A 60 -1.74 -10.84 8.57
N MET A 61 -0.78 -11.41 9.29
CA MET A 61 -0.67 -11.29 10.75
C MET A 61 -0.40 -9.83 11.14
N ILE A 62 0.57 -9.16 10.50
CA ILE A 62 0.87 -7.75 10.76
C ILE A 62 -0.37 -6.89 10.46
N ALA A 63 -1.09 -7.15 9.38
CA ALA A 63 -2.31 -6.42 9.04
C ALA A 63 -3.43 -6.63 10.06
N GLU A 64 -3.62 -7.84 10.60
CA GLU A 64 -4.62 -8.08 11.66
C GLU A 64 -4.20 -7.44 13.00
N LEU A 65 -2.90 -7.41 13.32
CA LEU A 65 -2.38 -6.71 14.49
C LEU A 65 -2.67 -5.20 14.45
N TYR A 66 -2.70 -4.60 13.26
CA TYR A 66 -3.08 -3.20 13.10
C TYR A 66 -4.50 -2.92 13.60
N PHE A 67 -5.46 -3.80 13.30
CA PHE A 67 -6.84 -3.66 13.77
C PHE A 67 -7.01 -3.93 15.27
N CYS A 68 -6.05 -4.58 15.89
CA CYS A 68 -5.98 -4.76 17.34
C CYS A 68 -5.29 -3.58 18.05
N ASN A 69 -4.88 -2.52 17.33
CA ASN A 69 -4.06 -1.42 17.84
C ASN A 69 -2.78 -1.90 18.54
N ALA A 70 -2.21 -3.00 18.07
CA ALA A 70 -1.01 -3.56 18.65
C ALA A 70 0.21 -2.68 18.32
N VAL A 71 1.09 -2.46 19.29
CA VAL A 71 2.36 -1.79 19.06
C VAL A 71 3.42 -2.82 18.69
N ILE A 72 4.08 -2.63 17.54
CA ILE A 72 5.11 -3.53 17.04
C ILE A 72 6.48 -2.85 17.13
N PHE A 73 7.46 -3.59 17.65
CA PHE A 73 8.86 -3.16 17.72
C PHE A 73 9.76 -4.17 17.03
N ASP A 74 10.75 -3.68 16.32
CA ASP A 74 11.84 -4.49 15.79
C ASP A 74 12.86 -4.78 16.90
N VAL A 75 13.22 -6.05 17.05
CA VAL A 75 14.31 -6.49 17.92
C VAL A 75 15.51 -6.81 17.05
N PRO A 76 16.62 -6.05 17.16
CA PRO A 76 17.81 -6.32 16.36
C PRO A 76 18.39 -7.71 16.62
N MET A 77 18.48 -8.51 15.58
CA MET A 77 19.08 -9.84 15.64
C MET A 77 20.17 -9.98 14.58
N LYS A 78 21.24 -10.70 14.91
CA LYS A 78 22.28 -11.01 13.92
C LYS A 78 21.73 -12.08 12.97
N ALA A 79 21.62 -11.75 11.69
CA ALA A 79 21.29 -12.73 10.68
C ALA A 79 22.41 -13.76 10.54
N LYS A 80 22.08 -15.05 10.72
CA LYS A 80 22.97 -16.17 10.47
C LYS A 80 22.41 -16.93 9.27
N TYR A 81 23.04 -16.74 8.13
CA TYR A 81 22.68 -17.46 6.91
C TYR A 81 23.37 -18.83 6.91
N GLY A 82 22.61 -19.91 6.83
CA GLY A 82 23.08 -21.24 6.54
C GLY A 82 23.02 -21.55 5.05
N ASP A 83 23.22 -22.79 4.67
CA ASP A 83 23.12 -23.29 3.28
C ASP A 83 21.66 -23.50 2.81
N GLU A 84 20.73 -22.82 3.44
CA GLU A 84 19.30 -22.96 3.15
C GLU A 84 18.94 -22.38 1.78
N VAL A 85 18.34 -23.21 0.94
CA VAL A 85 17.79 -22.79 -0.36
C VAL A 85 16.37 -22.25 -0.13
N SER A 86 16.18 -20.97 -0.41
CA SER A 86 14.85 -20.36 -0.31
C SER A 86 13.86 -21.07 -1.25
N GLY A 87 12.83 -21.69 -0.69
CA GLY A 87 11.72 -22.30 -1.44
C GLY A 87 10.77 -21.29 -2.08
N LEU A 88 11.03 -19.98 -1.92
CA LEU A 88 10.19 -18.92 -2.46
C LEU A 88 10.51 -18.69 -3.94
N SER A 89 9.56 -18.97 -4.81
CA SER A 89 9.67 -18.62 -6.23
C SER A 89 9.40 -17.12 -6.40
N SER A 90 10.42 -16.35 -6.79
CA SER A 90 10.31 -14.89 -6.98
C SER A 90 9.21 -14.51 -7.97
N THR A 91 9.00 -15.32 -9.01
CA THR A 91 7.95 -15.09 -10.02
C THR A 91 6.54 -15.29 -9.45
N LYS A 92 6.31 -16.36 -8.67
CA LYS A 92 5.02 -16.56 -7.99
C LYS A 92 4.69 -15.44 -7.02
N THR A 93 5.68 -15.02 -6.24
CA THR A 93 5.52 -13.91 -5.29
C THR A 93 5.13 -12.61 -6.00
N LEU A 94 5.76 -12.33 -7.15
CA LEU A 94 5.49 -11.12 -7.94
C LEU A 94 4.04 -11.03 -8.42
N PHE A 95 3.38 -12.15 -8.72
CA PHE A 95 2.00 -12.16 -9.21
C PHE A 95 0.96 -12.44 -8.12
N GLU A 96 1.30 -13.20 -7.08
CA GLU A 96 0.35 -13.55 -6.01
C GLU A 96 0.23 -12.48 -4.91
N PHE A 97 1.32 -11.75 -4.62
CA PHE A 97 1.32 -10.77 -3.52
C PHE A 97 0.57 -9.46 -3.85
N PRO A 98 0.75 -8.82 -5.03
CA PRO A 98 0.12 -7.54 -5.31
C PRO A 98 -1.40 -7.54 -5.15
N PRO A 99 -2.18 -8.50 -5.68
CA PRO A 99 -3.63 -8.50 -5.50
C PRO A 99 -4.02 -8.67 -4.03
N LYS A 100 -3.31 -9.51 -3.26
CA LYS A 100 -3.58 -9.69 -1.83
C LYS A 100 -3.23 -8.44 -1.03
N LEU A 101 -2.10 -7.79 -1.35
CA LEU A 101 -1.69 -6.53 -0.74
C LEU A 101 -2.69 -5.41 -1.04
N LEU A 102 -3.19 -5.34 -2.28
CA LEU A 102 -4.20 -4.36 -2.66
C LEU A 102 -5.50 -4.55 -1.86
N VAL A 103 -5.96 -5.80 -1.72
CA VAL A 103 -7.16 -6.11 -0.92
C VAL A 103 -6.94 -5.74 0.56
N THR A 104 -5.77 -6.08 1.12
CA THR A 104 -5.40 -5.74 2.50
C THR A 104 -5.35 -4.23 2.70
N PHE A 105 -4.72 -3.50 1.76
CA PHE A 105 -4.65 -2.04 1.76
C PHE A 105 -6.04 -1.40 1.69
N MET A 106 -6.87 -1.80 0.72
CA MET A 106 -8.22 -1.28 0.57
C MET A 106 -9.07 -1.52 1.82
N ARG A 107 -9.01 -2.74 2.37
CA ARG A 107 -9.70 -3.08 3.61
C ARG A 107 -9.24 -2.16 4.75
N ARG A 108 -7.93 -1.95 4.91
CA ARG A 108 -7.38 -1.09 5.96
C ARG A 108 -7.85 0.35 5.80
N ILE A 109 -7.71 0.92 4.60
CA ILE A 109 -8.14 2.29 4.32
C ILE A 109 -9.63 2.47 4.59
N LEU A 110 -10.47 1.57 4.08
CA LEU A 110 -11.91 1.65 4.29
C LEU A 110 -12.31 1.54 5.77
N LEU A 111 -11.73 0.59 6.50
CA LEU A 111 -12.04 0.41 7.91
C LEU A 111 -11.51 1.57 8.75
N LYS A 112 -10.22 1.95 8.57
CA LYS A 112 -9.59 3.00 9.36
C LYS A 112 -10.28 4.34 9.16
N TYR A 113 -10.43 4.78 7.90
CA TYR A 113 -10.84 6.15 7.58
C TYR A 113 -12.35 6.35 7.45
N PHE A 114 -13.11 5.31 7.18
CA PHE A 114 -14.55 5.46 6.95
C PHE A 114 -15.41 4.80 8.02
N LEU A 115 -14.90 3.80 8.73
CA LEU A 115 -15.70 3.08 9.70
C LEU A 115 -15.29 3.35 11.15
N PHE A 116 -13.98 3.35 11.44
CA PHE A 116 -13.50 3.48 12.83
C PHE A 116 -13.18 4.92 13.24
N ASP A 117 -12.61 5.71 12.34
CA ASP A 117 -12.11 7.04 12.69
C ASP A 117 -12.25 8.01 11.51
N PHE A 118 -13.30 8.84 11.57
CA PHE A 118 -13.48 9.92 10.60
C PHE A 118 -12.55 11.08 10.94
N ASN A 119 -11.49 11.24 10.16
CA ASN A 119 -10.43 12.21 10.42
C ASN A 119 -10.05 13.00 9.14
N VAL A 120 -9.02 13.84 9.25
CA VAL A 120 -8.54 14.67 8.13
C VAL A 120 -8.10 13.80 6.93
N GLY A 121 -7.53 12.62 7.18
CA GLY A 121 -7.21 11.67 6.11
C GLY A 121 -8.43 11.24 5.31
N THR A 122 -9.58 11.05 5.98
CA THR A 122 -10.87 10.77 5.32
C THR A 122 -11.27 11.90 4.38
N LEU A 123 -11.12 13.16 4.82
CA LEU A 123 -11.43 14.34 3.98
C LEU A 123 -10.53 14.39 2.75
N TYR A 124 -9.24 14.10 2.90
CA TYR A 124 -8.31 14.04 1.77
C TYR A 124 -8.70 12.97 0.75
N LEU A 125 -9.14 11.80 1.20
CA LEU A 125 -9.56 10.73 0.31
C LEU A 125 -10.89 11.04 -0.38
N ILE A 126 -11.91 11.50 0.37
CA ILE A 126 -13.25 11.82 -0.16
C ILE A 126 -13.19 12.95 -1.19
N THR A 127 -12.33 13.93 -1.00
CA THR A 127 -12.19 15.07 -1.92
C THR A 127 -11.18 14.77 -3.03
N GLY A 128 -10.04 14.20 -2.70
CA GLY A 128 -8.95 13.96 -3.62
C GLY A 128 -9.28 12.95 -4.72
N ILE A 129 -9.91 11.81 -4.36
CA ILE A 129 -10.26 10.77 -5.35
C ILE A 129 -11.23 11.30 -6.41
N PRO A 130 -12.39 11.92 -6.07
CA PRO A 130 -13.30 12.43 -7.09
C PRO A 130 -12.70 13.54 -7.94
N ILE A 131 -11.97 14.48 -7.35
CA ILE A 131 -11.33 15.58 -8.07
C ILE A 131 -10.31 15.04 -9.08
N PHE A 132 -9.46 14.11 -8.64
CA PHE A 132 -8.46 13.48 -9.50
C PHE A 132 -9.10 12.72 -10.67
N LEU A 133 -10.08 11.85 -10.35
CA LEU A 133 -10.76 11.03 -11.35
C LEU A 133 -11.54 11.89 -12.34
N TYR A 134 -12.26 12.91 -11.85
CA TYR A 134 -13.00 13.82 -12.74
C TYR A 134 -12.05 14.58 -13.66
N GLY A 135 -10.96 15.14 -13.15
CA GLY A 135 -9.95 15.81 -13.97
C GLY A 135 -9.34 14.89 -15.02
N PHE A 136 -9.02 13.65 -14.63
CA PHE A 136 -8.43 12.67 -15.53
C PHE A 136 -9.40 12.24 -16.63
N ILE A 137 -10.64 11.86 -16.26
CA ILE A 137 -11.66 11.43 -17.22
C ILE A 137 -12.04 12.58 -18.17
N PHE A 138 -12.29 13.78 -17.62
CA PHE A 138 -12.62 14.95 -18.42
C PHE A 138 -11.49 15.31 -19.39
N GLY A 139 -10.25 15.26 -18.92
CA GLY A 139 -9.07 15.50 -19.76
C GLY A 139 -8.96 14.53 -20.93
N LEU A 140 -9.16 13.23 -20.67
CA LEU A 140 -9.14 12.19 -21.70
C LEU A 140 -10.26 12.37 -22.73
N LEU A 141 -11.49 12.60 -22.27
CA LEU A 141 -12.65 12.79 -23.16
C LEU A 141 -12.47 14.01 -24.06
N LYS A 142 -11.95 15.11 -23.51
CA LYS A 142 -11.68 16.31 -24.30
C LYS A 142 -10.50 16.15 -25.24
N TYR A 143 -9.47 15.41 -24.84
CA TYR A 143 -8.36 15.08 -25.73
C TYR A 143 -8.86 14.31 -26.97
N GLU A 144 -9.65 13.25 -26.76
CA GLU A 144 -10.22 12.47 -27.89
C GLU A 144 -11.15 13.29 -28.78
N GLU A 145 -11.94 14.21 -28.21
CA GLU A 145 -12.87 15.08 -28.96
C GLU A 145 -12.08 15.97 -29.91
N TYR A 146 -11.06 16.69 -29.42
CA TYR A 146 -10.28 17.64 -30.25
C TYR A 146 -9.33 16.92 -31.20
N ASP A 147 -8.83 15.74 -30.84
CA ASP A 147 -8.04 14.90 -31.74
C ASP A 147 -8.87 14.48 -32.99
N LYS A 148 -10.10 14.01 -32.76
CA LYS A 148 -11.03 13.64 -33.84
C LYS A 148 -11.42 14.83 -34.73
N LEU A 149 -11.46 16.02 -34.18
CA LEU A 149 -11.76 17.26 -34.95
C LEU A 149 -10.56 17.80 -35.71
N GLY A 150 -9.34 17.29 -35.44
CA GLY A 150 -8.09 17.75 -36.03
C GLY A 150 -7.73 19.20 -35.69
N ILE A 151 -8.25 19.73 -34.56
CA ILE A 151 -8.04 21.11 -34.12
C ILE A 151 -7.41 21.16 -32.73
N GLY A 152 -6.68 22.24 -32.42
CA GLY A 152 -6.12 22.46 -31.11
C GLY A 152 -7.21 22.72 -30.06
N ALA A 153 -7.09 22.09 -28.89
CA ALA A 153 -8.02 22.32 -27.77
C ALA A 153 -7.85 23.77 -27.25
N PRO A 154 -8.95 24.48 -26.92
CA PRO A 154 -8.88 25.76 -26.25
C PRO A 154 -8.11 25.70 -24.94
N THR A 155 -7.38 26.76 -24.60
CA THR A 155 -6.53 26.82 -23.40
C THR A 155 -7.28 26.47 -22.13
N GLY A 156 -8.52 26.94 -21.95
CA GLY A 156 -9.34 26.61 -20.77
C GLY A 156 -9.66 25.13 -20.67
N THR A 157 -9.87 24.43 -21.79
CA THR A 157 -10.14 23.01 -21.87
C THR A 157 -8.93 22.16 -21.46
N VAL A 158 -7.71 22.68 -21.62
CA VAL A 158 -6.49 22.02 -21.19
C VAL A 158 -6.15 22.36 -19.73
N ILE A 159 -6.28 23.62 -19.35
CA ILE A 159 -5.92 24.08 -18.00
C ILE A 159 -6.83 23.47 -16.93
N LEU A 160 -8.14 23.41 -17.17
CA LEU A 160 -9.08 22.91 -16.16
C LEU A 160 -8.78 21.48 -15.70
N PRO A 161 -8.70 20.46 -16.59
CA PRO A 161 -8.35 19.11 -16.16
C PRO A 161 -6.95 19.03 -15.55
N THR A 162 -5.99 19.80 -16.05
CA THR A 162 -4.64 19.83 -15.49
C THR A 162 -4.66 20.31 -14.03
N LEU A 163 -5.37 21.39 -13.72
CA LEU A 163 -5.52 21.87 -12.35
C LEU A 163 -6.21 20.85 -11.45
N LEU A 164 -7.29 20.23 -11.94
CA LEU A 164 -8.02 19.22 -11.17
C LEU A 164 -7.15 17.98 -10.89
N ILE A 165 -6.37 17.53 -11.86
CA ILE A 165 -5.42 16.41 -11.66
C ILE A 165 -4.36 16.79 -10.62
N ILE A 166 -3.76 17.97 -10.73
CA ILE A 166 -2.73 18.44 -9.78
C ILE A 166 -3.32 18.57 -8.37
N LEU A 167 -4.45 19.24 -8.20
CA LEU A 167 -5.10 19.42 -6.90
C LEU A 167 -5.55 18.08 -6.30
N GLY A 168 -6.18 17.23 -7.10
CA GLY A 168 -6.58 15.90 -6.65
C GLY A 168 -5.39 15.05 -6.23
N PHE A 169 -4.30 15.08 -7.02
CA PHE A 169 -3.07 14.36 -6.67
C PHE A 169 -2.41 14.90 -5.41
N GLN A 170 -2.38 16.22 -5.19
CA GLN A 170 -1.88 16.83 -3.96
C GLN A 170 -2.68 16.40 -2.74
N LEU A 171 -4.01 16.33 -2.83
CA LEU A 171 -4.86 15.84 -1.76
C LEU A 171 -4.60 14.35 -1.46
N LEU A 172 -4.40 13.53 -2.48
CA LEU A 172 -4.05 12.11 -2.29
C LEU A 172 -2.67 11.94 -1.64
N LEU A 173 -1.68 12.76 -2.02
CA LEU A 173 -0.37 12.77 -1.36
C LEU A 173 -0.47 13.23 0.10
N ALA A 174 -1.29 14.23 0.40
CA ALA A 174 -1.56 14.68 1.77
C ALA A 174 -2.23 13.56 2.59
N GLY A 175 -3.18 12.83 2.01
CA GLY A 175 -3.79 11.65 2.62
C GLY A 175 -2.77 10.54 2.92
N LEU A 176 -1.85 10.27 1.98
CA LEU A 176 -0.76 9.32 2.19
C LEU A 176 0.20 9.79 3.30
N ALA A 177 0.58 11.07 3.29
CA ALA A 177 1.44 11.64 4.32
C ALA A 177 0.80 11.60 5.72
N PHE A 178 -0.53 11.71 5.78
CA PHE A 178 -1.28 11.56 7.03
C PHE A 178 -1.33 10.10 7.53
N ASP A 179 -1.22 9.13 6.63
CA ASP A 179 -1.24 7.70 6.96
C ASP A 179 0.11 7.18 7.47
N VAL A 180 1.22 7.83 7.11
CA VAL A 180 2.60 7.48 7.50
C VAL A 180 2.94 7.99 8.89
#